data_c79f3ebee9c641ef2af33fc523eb3ebe
#
_entry.id   c79f3ebee9c641ef2af33fc523eb3ebe
#
_cell.length_a   1.000
_cell.length_b   1.000
_cell.length_c   1.000
_cell.angle_alpha   90.00
_cell.angle_beta   90.00
_cell.angle_gamma   90.00
#
_symmetry.space_group_name_H-M   'P 1'
#
loop_
_entity.id
_entity.type
_entity.pdbx_description
1 polymer ?
#
loop_
_entity_poly.entity_id
_entity_poly.type
_entity_poly.pdbx_seq_one_letter_code
_entity_poly.pdbx_strand_id
1 'polypeptide(L)' 'MQAWYLLYCKRGQLQRAQEHLERQSVNCLTPVITLEKMQRGRRTTVSEPLFPNYLFVEFDPEVIH' A
#
# COMPACT_ATOMS: atom_id res chain seq x y z
N MET A 1 15.84 2.28 15.84
CA MET A 1 16.08 2.88 14.52
C MET A 1 14.93 2.52 13.57
N GLN A 2 14.35 3.53 12.97
CA GLN A 2 13.27 3.28 12.00
C GLN A 2 13.80 2.71 10.71
N ALA A 3 13.03 1.79 10.14
CA ALA A 3 13.37 1.18 8.86
C ALA A 3 12.09 0.86 8.10
N TRP A 4 12.23 0.71 6.80
CA TRP A 4 11.11 0.33 5.94
C TRP A 4 11.05 -1.18 5.80
N TYR A 5 9.86 -1.72 5.91
CA TYR A 5 9.61 -3.14 5.79
C TYR A 5 8.52 -3.37 4.75
N LEU A 6 8.57 -4.53 4.12
CA LEU A 6 7.56 -4.93 3.16
C LEU A 6 6.62 -5.94 3.82
N LEU A 7 5.36 -5.57 3.93
CA LEU A 7 4.35 -6.40 4.57
C LEU A 7 3.45 -7.00 3.51
N TYR A 8 3.36 -8.33 3.51
CA TYR A 8 2.45 -9.04 2.61
C TYR A 8 1.04 -8.98 3.18
N CYS A 9 0.09 -8.66 2.32
CA CYS A 9 -1.33 -8.59 2.68
C CYS A 9 -2.12 -9.50 1.77
N LYS A 10 -3.07 -10.20 2.33
CA LYS A 10 -3.96 -11.02 1.53
C LYS A 10 -4.75 -10.16 0.57
N ARG A 11 -5.15 -10.75 -0.54
CA ARG A 11 -5.93 -10.05 -1.56
C ARG A 11 -7.16 -9.38 -0.94
N GLY A 12 -7.32 -8.11 -1.22
CA GLY A 12 -8.44 -7.34 -0.69
C GLY A 12 -8.27 -6.84 0.73
N GLN A 13 -7.15 -7.13 1.39
CA GLN A 13 -6.92 -6.72 2.76
C GLN A 13 -5.93 -5.57 2.90
N LEU A 14 -5.38 -5.10 1.80
CA LEU A 14 -4.34 -4.08 1.82
C LEU A 14 -4.82 -2.79 2.51
N GLN A 15 -5.98 -2.29 2.10
CA GLN A 15 -6.50 -1.05 2.65
C GLN A 15 -6.81 -1.18 4.13
N ARG A 16 -7.39 -2.31 4.53
CA ARG A 16 -7.71 -2.55 5.94
C ARG A 16 -6.45 -2.59 6.78
N ALA A 17 -5.41 -3.27 6.29
CA ALA A 17 -4.13 -3.33 6.99
C ALA A 17 -3.52 -1.94 7.13
N GLN A 18 -3.58 -1.15 6.07
CA GLN A 18 -3.06 0.20 6.09
C GLN A 18 -3.76 1.07 7.12
N GLU A 19 -5.09 1.04 7.13
CA GLU A 19 -5.87 1.81 8.09
C GLU A 19 -5.55 1.41 9.54
N HIS A 20 -5.43 0.11 9.76
CA HIS A 20 -5.14 -0.41 11.09
C HIS A 20 -3.78 0.06 11.59
N LEU A 21 -2.77 0.01 10.73
CA LEU A 21 -1.42 0.43 11.09
C LEU A 21 -1.32 1.94 11.27
N GLU A 22 -2.01 2.71 10.44
CA GLU A 22 -1.99 4.16 10.56
C GLU A 22 -2.61 4.63 11.87
N ARG A 23 -3.59 3.90 12.38
CA ARG A 23 -4.15 4.19 13.71
C ARG A 23 -3.12 4.02 14.82
N GLN A 24 -2.11 3.21 14.59
CA GLN A 24 -1.02 2.99 15.54
C GLN A 24 0.19 3.88 15.26
N SER A 25 0.00 4.90 14.45
CA SER A 25 1.05 5.86 14.07
C SER A 25 2.19 5.22 13.29
N VAL A 26 1.91 4.18 12.53
CA VAL A 26 2.86 3.56 11.63
C VAL A 26 2.72 4.19 10.25
N ASN A 27 3.82 4.67 9.70
CA ASN A 27 3.80 5.23 8.36
C ASN A 27 3.68 4.12 7.33
N CYS A 28 2.74 4.28 6.41
CA CYS A 28 2.50 3.30 5.36
C CYS A 28 2.60 3.97 3.99
N LEU A 29 3.08 3.20 3.03
CA LEU A 29 3.19 3.67 1.66
C LEU A 29 2.75 2.57 0.72
N THR A 30 1.85 2.91 -0.19
CA THR A 30 1.41 2.01 -1.25
C THR A 30 1.73 2.69 -2.57
N PRO A 31 2.90 2.38 -3.19
CA PRO A 31 3.23 2.99 -4.47
C PRO A 31 2.19 2.63 -5.53
N VAL A 32 1.79 3.62 -6.31
CA VAL A 32 0.82 3.41 -7.37
C VAL A 32 1.43 3.82 -8.70
N ILE A 33 0.95 3.19 -9.76
CA ILE A 33 1.28 3.59 -11.12
C ILE A 33 0.01 4.06 -11.81
N THR A 34 0.20 4.97 -12.75
CA THR A 34 -0.90 5.46 -13.55
C THR A 34 -0.84 4.79 -14.92
N LEU A 35 -1.92 4.16 -15.31
CA LEU A 35 -2.01 3.41 -16.55
C LEU A 35 -3.12 3.97 -17.42
N GLU A 36 -2.89 3.98 -18.73
CA GLU A 36 -3.95 4.24 -19.70
C GLU A 36 -4.57 2.93 -20.11
N LYS A 37 -5.88 2.83 -20.02
CA LYS A 37 -6.63 1.65 -20.43
C LYS A 37 -7.73 2.05 -21.41
N MET A 38 -8.00 1.17 -22.34
CA MET A 38 -9.14 1.33 -23.23
C MET A 38 -10.35 0.64 -22.61
N GLN A 39 -11.37 1.42 -22.32
CA GLN A 39 -12.63 0.90 -21.80
C GLN A 39 -13.77 1.43 -22.65
N ARG A 40 -14.52 0.51 -23.23
CA ARG A 40 -15.67 0.86 -24.07
C ARG A 40 -15.30 1.82 -25.19
N GLY A 41 -14.13 1.63 -25.80
CA GLY A 41 -13.65 2.47 -26.88
C GLY A 41 -13.11 3.83 -26.46
N ARG A 42 -12.97 4.07 -25.17
CA ARG A 42 -12.43 5.33 -24.64
C ARG A 42 -11.16 5.11 -23.88
N ARG A 43 -10.25 6.05 -23.98
CA ARG A 43 -9.04 6.04 -23.14
C ARG A 43 -9.38 6.51 -21.75
N THR A 44 -9.00 5.71 -20.77
CA THR A 44 -9.22 6.03 -19.36
C THR A 44 -7.91 5.92 -18.62
N THR A 45 -7.67 6.87 -17.72
CA THR A 45 -6.49 6.84 -16.86
C THR A 45 -6.90 6.25 -15.51
N VAL A 46 -6.20 5.19 -15.08
CA VAL A 46 -6.47 4.54 -13.82
C VAL A 46 -5.19 4.48 -12.99
N SER A 47 -5.33 4.56 -11.68
CA SER A 47 -4.22 4.38 -10.76
C SER A 47 -4.36 3.04 -10.09
N GLU A 48 -3.30 2.25 -10.13
CA GLU A 48 -3.30 0.93 -9.54
C GLU A 48 -2.08 0.76 -8.64
N PRO A 49 -2.19 -0.02 -7.56
CA PRO A 49 -1.02 -0.31 -6.74
C PRO A 49 0.04 -1.02 -7.56
N LEU A 50 1.28 -0.55 -7.43
CA LEU A 50 2.41 -1.18 -8.13
C LEU A 50 2.64 -2.59 -7.62
N PHE A 51 2.44 -2.80 -6.31
CA PHE A 51 2.54 -4.11 -5.68
C PHE A 51 1.24 -4.37 -4.93
N PRO A 52 0.24 -4.97 -5.59
CA PRO A 52 -1.13 -5.03 -5.04
C PRO A 52 -1.29 -5.83 -3.75
N ASN A 53 -0.34 -6.70 -3.43
CA ASN A 53 -0.43 -7.50 -2.23
C ASN A 53 0.59 -7.09 -1.16
N TYR A 54 1.25 -5.96 -1.34
CA TYR A 54 2.31 -5.53 -0.45
C TYR A 54 2.09 -4.10 0.01
N LEU A 55 2.44 -3.87 1.26
CA LEU A 55 2.37 -2.57 1.88
C LEU A 55 3.74 -2.25 2.46
N PHE A 56 4.28 -1.08 2.10
CA PHE A 56 5.52 -0.61 2.72
C PHE A 56 5.19 0.07 4.02
N VAL A 57 5.85 -0.35 5.09
CA VAL A 57 5.63 0.20 6.42
C VAL A 57 6.95 0.67 7.01
N GLU A 58 6.90 1.80 7.69
CA GLU A 58 8.07 2.33 8.39
C GLU A 58 7.79 2.34 9.88
N PHE A 59 8.60 1.65 10.63
CA PHE A 59 8.48 1.63 12.07
C PHE A 59 9.81 1.28 12.72
N ASP A 60 9.88 1.52 14.02
CA ASP A 60 11.02 1.13 14.83
C ASP A 60 10.65 -0.15 15.57
N PRO A 61 11.26 -1.29 15.23
CA PRO A 61 10.90 -2.55 15.87
C PRO A 61 11.19 -2.61 17.37
N GLU A 62 12.00 -1.70 17.89
CA GLU A 62 12.24 -1.63 19.31
C GLU A 62 11.13 -0.93 20.07
N VAL A 63 10.31 -0.14 19.38
CA VAL A 63 9.24 0.66 19.99
C VAL A 63 7.89 0.00 19.84
N ILE A 64 7.64 -0.67 18.72
CA ILE A 64 6.36 -1.29 18.41
C ILE A 64 6.37 -2.76 18.84
N HIS A 65 5.35 -3.13 19.57
CA HIS A 65 5.20 -4.49 20.07
C HIS A 65 4.08 -5.22 19.34
#